data_453aa1c7bfeb66e783e4b4110c1280ff
#
_entry.id   453aa1c7bfeb66e783e4b4110c1280ff
#
_cell.length_a   1.000
_cell.length_b   1.000
_cell.length_c   1.000
_cell.angle_alpha   90.00
_cell.angle_beta   90.00
_cell.angle_gamma   90.00
#
_symmetry.space_group_name_H-M   'P 1'
#
loop_
_entity.id
_entity.type
_entity.pdbx_description
1 polymer ?
#
loop_
_entity_poly.entity_id
_entity_poly.type
_entity_poly.pdbx_seq_one_letter_code
_entity_poly.pdbx_strand_id
1 'polypeptide(L)'
;MGVKVALLQLDPTVGDLNGNVAEVEKAARLAADHGAELAITSELVISGYPPRDLLLETDFVERCAEIASTIDSPIPLIVGTPLPPQGERQLPGNGTMRLVPGRPAKVATRKQLLPTYDVFDEHRYFDPDKAPGILRLSDSLSIGVTICEDAWQHSGLVPADYDADPIEQLAAWQHQGEPLALSV
;
A
#
# COMPACT_ATOMS: atom_id res chain seq x y z
N MET A 1 -2.96 0.13 -25.31
CA MET A 1 -3.03 -1.22 -24.71
C MET A 1 -3.39 -1.03 -23.25
N GLY A 2 -4.34 -1.83 -22.70
CA GLY A 2 -4.67 -1.80 -21.29
C GLY A 2 -3.81 -2.80 -20.53
N VAL A 3 -3.51 -2.53 -19.24
CA VAL A 3 -2.86 -3.47 -18.32
C VAL A 3 -3.94 -4.20 -17.53
N LYS A 4 -3.86 -5.53 -17.44
CA LYS A 4 -4.80 -6.33 -16.65
C LYS A 4 -4.32 -6.38 -15.19
N VAL A 5 -5.07 -5.74 -14.31
CA VAL A 5 -4.79 -5.67 -12.88
C VAL A 5 -5.70 -6.62 -12.11
N ALA A 6 -5.15 -7.40 -11.19
CA ALA A 6 -5.89 -8.21 -10.24
C ALA A 6 -5.96 -7.52 -8.88
N LEU A 7 -7.15 -7.29 -8.36
CA LEU A 7 -7.38 -6.86 -6.98
C LEU A 7 -7.54 -8.11 -6.11
N LEU A 8 -6.60 -8.32 -5.19
CA LEU A 8 -6.58 -9.48 -4.31
C LEU A 8 -7.42 -9.17 -3.06
N GLN A 9 -8.70 -9.50 -3.12
CA GLN A 9 -9.62 -9.35 -2.00
C GLN A 9 -9.46 -10.55 -1.06
N LEU A 10 -8.71 -10.36 0.04
CA LEU A 10 -8.37 -11.38 1.03
C LEU A 10 -9.02 -11.06 2.38
N ASP A 11 -9.05 -12.05 3.28
CA ASP A 11 -9.52 -11.91 4.66
C ASP A 11 -8.35 -12.21 5.64
N PRO A 12 -7.39 -11.28 5.79
CA PRO A 12 -6.19 -11.51 6.57
C PRO A 12 -6.50 -11.59 8.07
N THR A 13 -5.83 -12.49 8.76
CA THR A 13 -5.91 -12.63 10.23
C THR A 13 -4.91 -11.69 10.91
N VAL A 14 -5.38 -10.85 11.84
CA VAL A 14 -4.51 -9.93 12.58
C VAL A 14 -3.42 -10.71 13.33
N GLY A 15 -2.16 -10.34 13.07
CA GLY A 15 -0.99 -10.92 13.70
C GLY A 15 -0.49 -12.24 13.09
N ASP A 16 -1.23 -12.88 12.21
CA ASP A 16 -0.79 -14.09 11.49
C ASP A 16 0.01 -13.76 10.23
N LEU A 17 1.22 -13.24 10.41
CA LEU A 17 2.05 -12.79 9.30
C LEU A 17 2.32 -13.89 8.27
N ASN A 18 2.60 -15.11 8.72
CA ASN A 18 2.91 -16.23 7.83
C ASN A 18 1.68 -16.72 7.05
N GLY A 19 0.53 -16.84 7.72
CA GLY A 19 -0.73 -17.22 7.07
C GLY A 19 -1.14 -16.18 6.03
N ASN A 20 -1.08 -14.90 6.37
CA ASN A 20 -1.42 -13.81 5.45
C ASN A 20 -0.50 -13.79 4.21
N VAL A 21 0.81 -13.98 4.39
CA VAL A 21 1.76 -14.12 3.27
C VAL A 21 1.40 -15.29 2.37
N ALA A 22 1.11 -16.47 2.94
CA ALA A 22 0.75 -17.65 2.16
C ALA A 22 -0.53 -17.44 1.32
N GLU A 23 -1.51 -16.72 1.89
CA GLU A 23 -2.72 -16.35 1.15
C GLU A 23 -2.43 -15.36 0.02
N VAL A 24 -1.61 -14.34 0.27
CA VAL A 24 -1.18 -13.38 -0.77
C VAL A 24 -0.47 -14.11 -1.91
N GLU A 25 0.49 -14.99 -1.62
CA GLU A 25 1.21 -15.75 -2.64
C GLU A 25 0.29 -16.66 -3.47
N LYS A 26 -0.63 -17.35 -2.80
CA LYS A 26 -1.63 -18.19 -3.47
C LYS A 26 -2.50 -17.35 -4.41
N ALA A 27 -2.98 -16.20 -3.96
CA ALA A 27 -3.81 -15.31 -4.75
C ALA A 27 -3.04 -14.68 -5.92
N ALA A 28 -1.75 -14.31 -5.72
CA ALA A 28 -0.91 -13.77 -6.77
C ALA A 28 -0.64 -14.81 -7.88
N ARG A 29 -0.42 -16.08 -7.51
CA ARG A 29 -0.30 -17.18 -8.49
C ARG A 29 -1.60 -17.37 -9.29
N LEU A 30 -2.75 -17.36 -8.60
CA LEU A 30 -4.05 -17.46 -9.27
C LEU A 30 -4.29 -16.28 -10.22
N ALA A 31 -3.93 -15.07 -9.83
CA ALA A 31 -4.03 -13.88 -10.68
C ALA A 31 -3.17 -14.01 -11.95
N ALA A 32 -1.94 -14.51 -11.82
CA ALA A 32 -1.06 -14.77 -12.95
C ALA A 32 -1.64 -15.82 -13.91
N ASP A 33 -2.20 -16.92 -13.38
CA ASP A 33 -2.85 -17.97 -14.19
C ASP A 33 -4.04 -17.43 -15.00
N HIS A 34 -4.70 -16.38 -14.49
CA HIS A 34 -5.76 -15.65 -15.18
C HIS A 34 -5.24 -14.52 -16.09
N GLY A 35 -3.92 -14.42 -16.25
CA GLY A 35 -3.28 -13.45 -17.15
C GLY A 35 -3.25 -12.03 -16.63
N ALA A 36 -3.28 -11.82 -15.31
CA ALA A 36 -3.00 -10.51 -14.74
C ALA A 36 -1.53 -10.14 -14.92
N GLU A 37 -1.26 -8.85 -15.14
CA GLU A 37 0.06 -8.28 -15.34
C GLU A 37 0.56 -7.52 -14.11
N LEU A 38 -0.34 -7.25 -13.16
CA LEU A 38 -0.10 -6.63 -11.87
C LEU A 38 -1.12 -7.18 -10.87
N ALA A 39 -0.72 -7.43 -9.65
CA ALA A 39 -1.62 -7.71 -8.53
C ALA A 39 -1.49 -6.66 -7.44
N ILE A 40 -2.60 -6.37 -6.74
CA ILE A 40 -2.67 -5.38 -5.66
C ILE A 40 -3.48 -5.98 -4.52
N THR A 41 -2.98 -5.88 -3.30
CA THR A 41 -3.68 -6.32 -2.09
C THR A 41 -4.45 -5.18 -1.43
N SER A 42 -5.26 -5.52 -0.43
CA SER A 42 -5.84 -4.53 0.49
C SER A 42 -4.77 -3.90 1.39
N GLU A 43 -5.15 -2.76 2.01
CA GLU A 43 -4.39 -2.06 3.05
C GLU A 43 -3.99 -3.01 4.19
N LEU A 44 -2.73 -2.93 4.65
CA LEU A 44 -2.19 -3.67 5.80
C LEU A 44 -2.43 -5.20 5.77
N VAL A 45 -2.55 -5.80 4.57
CA VAL A 45 -2.86 -7.23 4.42
C VAL A 45 -1.89 -8.14 5.18
N ILE A 46 -0.63 -7.74 5.32
CA ILE A 46 0.38 -8.56 6.00
C ILE A 46 0.14 -8.62 7.51
N SER A 47 -0.15 -7.51 8.15
CA SER A 47 -0.46 -7.48 9.59
C SER A 47 -1.88 -7.91 9.93
N GLY A 48 -2.78 -7.94 8.94
CA GLY A 48 -4.22 -7.89 9.15
C GLY A 48 -4.68 -6.49 9.58
N TYR A 49 -5.97 -6.16 9.42
CA TYR A 49 -6.54 -4.85 9.74
C TYR A 49 -7.72 -4.99 10.71
N PRO A 50 -7.77 -4.20 11.80
CA PRO A 50 -6.78 -3.24 12.28
C PRO A 50 -5.77 -3.90 13.25
N PRO A 51 -4.46 -3.70 13.05
CA PRO A 51 -3.43 -4.32 13.91
C PRO A 51 -3.30 -3.66 15.29
N ARG A 52 -3.79 -2.42 15.47
CA ARG A 52 -3.84 -1.67 16.72
C ARG A 52 -2.50 -1.68 17.50
N ASP A 53 -2.53 -2.04 18.79
CA ASP A 53 -1.36 -1.97 19.70
C ASP A 53 -0.18 -2.86 19.27
N LEU A 54 -0.37 -3.82 18.36
CA LEU A 54 0.75 -4.55 17.77
C LEU A 54 1.74 -3.61 17.04
N LEU A 55 1.26 -2.47 16.54
CA LEU A 55 2.10 -1.47 15.88
C LEU A 55 3.03 -0.70 16.82
N LEU A 56 2.80 -0.78 18.14
CA LEU A 56 3.68 -0.20 19.16
C LEU A 56 4.91 -1.07 19.42
N GLU A 57 4.89 -2.33 18.96
CA GLU A 57 6.00 -3.27 19.05
C GLU A 57 6.89 -3.14 17.81
N THR A 58 8.09 -2.56 17.99
CA THR A 58 9.04 -2.31 16.89
C THR A 58 9.37 -3.60 16.12
N ASP A 59 9.62 -4.69 16.84
CA ASP A 59 9.94 -6.00 16.27
C ASP A 59 8.80 -6.53 15.40
N PHE A 60 7.54 -6.25 15.75
CA PHE A 60 6.39 -6.65 14.94
C PHE A 60 6.37 -5.89 13.61
N VAL A 61 6.58 -4.58 13.63
CA VAL A 61 6.60 -3.74 12.42
C VAL A 61 7.75 -4.12 11.50
N GLU A 62 8.95 -4.35 12.07
CA GLU A 62 10.12 -4.80 11.30
C GLU A 62 9.84 -6.15 10.64
N ARG A 63 9.26 -7.11 11.36
CA ARG A 63 8.89 -8.41 10.81
C ARG A 63 7.82 -8.32 9.72
N CYS A 64 6.85 -7.41 9.83
CA CYS A 64 5.87 -7.18 8.76
C CYS A 64 6.56 -6.77 7.45
N ALA A 65 7.47 -5.81 7.52
CA ALA A 65 8.22 -5.34 6.35
C ALA A 65 9.18 -6.41 5.81
N GLU A 66 9.88 -7.13 6.70
CA GLU A 66 10.79 -8.20 6.33
C GLU A 66 10.04 -9.33 5.58
N ILE A 67 8.99 -9.89 6.18
CA ILE A 67 8.25 -10.99 5.58
C ILE A 67 7.54 -10.58 4.28
N ALA A 68 7.01 -9.33 4.22
CA ALA A 68 6.45 -8.78 3.00
C ALA A 68 7.48 -8.77 1.86
N SER A 69 8.76 -8.50 2.18
CA SER A 69 9.84 -8.46 1.20
C SER A 69 10.21 -9.83 0.61
N THR A 70 9.83 -10.91 1.28
CA THR A 70 10.15 -12.30 0.88
C THR A 70 9.04 -12.97 0.07
N ILE A 71 7.89 -12.30 -0.13
CA ILE A 71 6.76 -12.87 -0.87
C ILE A 71 7.20 -13.25 -2.29
N ASP A 72 6.92 -14.51 -2.65
CA ASP A 72 7.14 -15.03 -4.00
C ASP A 72 5.90 -14.79 -4.88
N SER A 73 6.03 -13.90 -5.84
CA SER A 73 4.96 -13.59 -6.80
C SER A 73 5.46 -13.77 -8.23
N PRO A 74 4.71 -14.48 -9.10
CA PRO A 74 5.08 -14.64 -10.51
C PRO A 74 4.88 -13.36 -11.34
N ILE A 75 4.15 -12.38 -10.82
CA ILE A 75 3.86 -11.09 -11.47
C ILE A 75 4.19 -9.95 -10.51
N PRO A 76 4.38 -8.72 -10.99
CA PRO A 76 4.48 -7.55 -10.13
C PRO A 76 3.33 -7.49 -9.12
N LEU A 77 3.66 -7.19 -7.85
CA LEU A 77 2.71 -7.14 -6.75
C LEU A 77 2.92 -5.86 -5.93
N ILE A 78 1.82 -5.20 -5.59
CA ILE A 78 1.78 -4.13 -4.58
C ILE A 78 1.11 -4.71 -3.35
N VAL A 79 1.81 -4.74 -2.23
CA VAL A 79 1.36 -5.36 -0.99
C VAL A 79 1.31 -4.35 0.16
N GLY A 80 0.15 -4.27 0.83
CA GLY A 80 -0.07 -3.41 1.99
C GLY A 80 0.58 -3.98 3.26
N THR A 81 1.39 -3.18 3.96
CA THR A 81 2.10 -3.60 5.18
C THR A 81 2.49 -2.41 6.05
N PRO A 82 2.56 -2.57 7.38
CA PRO A 82 3.26 -1.60 8.20
C PRO A 82 4.73 -1.52 7.79
N LEU A 83 5.28 -0.31 7.79
CA LEU A 83 6.66 -0.03 7.43
C LEU A 83 7.39 0.64 8.60
N PRO A 84 8.63 0.26 8.92
CA PRO A 84 9.41 0.90 9.97
C PRO A 84 9.50 2.42 9.80
N PRO A 85 9.67 3.18 10.90
CA PRO A 85 9.89 4.62 10.84
C PRO A 85 10.99 5.01 9.84
N GLN A 86 10.87 6.18 9.22
CA GLN A 86 11.86 6.67 8.26
C GLN A 86 12.28 8.10 8.59
N GLY A 87 13.59 8.35 8.58
CA GLY A 87 14.14 9.68 8.88
C GLY A 87 13.92 10.06 10.34
N GLU A 88 13.33 11.23 10.58
CA GLU A 88 13.04 11.77 11.93
C GLU A 88 11.70 11.28 12.51
N ARG A 89 10.98 10.43 11.79
CA ARG A 89 9.68 9.91 12.22
C ARG A 89 9.84 8.97 13.41
N GLN A 90 8.87 9.01 14.31
CA GLN A 90 8.86 8.23 15.55
C GLN A 90 7.99 6.97 15.41
N LEU A 91 6.90 7.06 14.63
CA LEU A 91 5.95 5.99 14.43
C LEU A 91 6.17 5.31 13.07
N PRO A 92 5.73 4.04 12.93
CA PRO A 92 5.72 3.37 11.63
C PRO A 92 4.86 4.12 10.60
N GLY A 93 4.99 3.76 9.34
CA GLY A 93 4.09 4.20 8.28
C GLY A 93 3.12 3.09 7.89
N ASN A 94 1.85 3.44 7.65
CA ASN A 94 0.96 2.60 6.89
C ASN A 94 1.37 2.69 5.42
N GLY A 95 1.79 1.58 4.81
CA GLY A 95 2.38 1.70 3.48
C GLY A 95 2.25 0.47 2.61
N THR A 96 2.88 0.55 1.46
CA THR A 96 2.92 -0.54 0.50
C THR A 96 4.35 -0.82 0.06
N MET A 97 4.61 -2.09 -0.24
CA MET A 97 5.82 -2.52 -0.92
C MET A 97 5.51 -2.96 -2.36
N ARG A 98 6.44 -2.68 -3.25
CA ARG A 98 6.43 -3.20 -4.62
C ARG A 98 7.38 -4.37 -4.72
N LEU A 99 6.86 -5.51 -5.14
CA LEU A 99 7.62 -6.69 -5.49
C LEU A 99 7.58 -6.89 -7.00
N VAL A 100 8.73 -7.17 -7.59
CA VAL A 100 8.85 -7.48 -9.01
C VAL A 100 9.67 -8.77 -9.12
N PRO A 101 9.22 -9.77 -9.86
CA PRO A 101 9.95 -11.03 -10.02
C PRO A 101 11.43 -10.81 -10.35
N GLY A 102 12.31 -11.45 -9.59
CA GLY A 102 13.76 -11.36 -9.78
C GLY A 102 14.41 -10.04 -9.37
N ARG A 103 13.70 -9.14 -8.66
CA ARG A 103 14.23 -7.88 -8.15
C ARG A 103 14.01 -7.75 -6.65
N PRO A 104 14.87 -7.03 -5.92
CA PRO A 104 14.62 -6.70 -4.52
C PRO A 104 13.31 -5.95 -4.34
N ALA A 105 12.58 -6.28 -3.27
CA ALA A 105 11.40 -5.53 -2.86
C ALA A 105 11.77 -4.09 -2.51
N LYS A 106 10.86 -3.15 -2.76
CA LYS A 106 11.05 -1.73 -2.46
C LYS A 106 9.78 -1.16 -1.85
N VAL A 107 9.92 -0.22 -0.93
CA VAL A 107 8.79 0.60 -0.49
C VAL A 107 8.24 1.35 -1.70
N ALA A 108 6.93 1.28 -1.87
CA ALA A 108 6.23 1.90 -2.98
C ALA A 108 5.62 3.24 -2.58
N THR A 109 4.85 3.26 -1.50
CA THR A 109 4.27 4.49 -0.93
C THR A 109 3.98 4.30 0.56
N ARG A 110 3.71 5.42 1.22
CA ARG A 110 3.18 5.50 2.59
C ARG A 110 1.95 6.39 2.57
N LYS A 111 0.96 6.05 3.38
CA LYS A 111 -0.29 6.78 3.52
C LYS A 111 -0.06 8.20 4.02
N GLN A 112 -0.73 9.17 3.40
CA GLN A 112 -0.65 10.58 3.77
C GLN A 112 -1.76 10.97 4.75
N LEU A 113 -2.97 10.45 4.55
CA LEU A 113 -4.15 10.84 5.32
C LEU A 113 -4.50 9.74 6.31
N LEU A 114 -4.42 10.07 7.60
CA LEU A 114 -4.64 9.13 8.69
C LEU A 114 -5.97 9.44 9.39
N PRO A 115 -7.03 8.66 9.16
CA PRO A 115 -8.33 8.92 9.78
C PRO A 115 -8.29 8.74 11.30
N THR A 116 -8.98 9.63 12.02
CA THR A 116 -9.14 9.63 13.49
C THR A 116 -10.59 9.80 13.90
N TYR A 117 -11.51 9.43 13.05
CA TYR A 117 -12.95 9.54 13.28
C TYR A 117 -13.60 8.17 13.25
N ASP A 118 -14.80 8.07 13.84
CA ASP A 118 -15.59 6.83 13.95
C ASP A 118 -14.78 5.71 14.62
N VAL A 119 -14.47 4.63 13.93
CA VAL A 119 -13.71 3.49 14.44
C VAL A 119 -12.20 3.59 14.19
N PHE A 120 -11.79 4.62 13.46
CA PHE A 120 -10.40 4.84 13.07
C PHE A 120 -9.64 5.64 14.14
N ASP A 121 -8.39 5.26 14.39
CA ASP A 121 -7.45 5.94 15.29
C ASP A 121 -6.02 5.83 14.75
N GLU A 122 -5.84 6.13 13.46
CA GLU A 122 -4.57 5.86 12.80
C GLU A 122 -3.44 6.79 13.22
N HIS A 123 -3.72 8.05 13.57
CA HIS A 123 -2.72 8.98 14.09
C HIS A 123 -2.04 8.51 15.39
N ARG A 124 -2.67 7.60 16.13
CA ARG A 124 -2.08 7.01 17.31
C ARG A 124 -0.92 6.07 16.98
N TYR A 125 -0.95 5.46 15.81
CA TYR A 125 -0.09 4.35 15.44
C TYR A 125 0.85 4.66 14.29
N PHE A 126 0.55 5.63 13.45
CA PHE A 126 1.28 5.91 12.23
C PHE A 126 1.67 7.38 12.10
N ASP A 127 2.82 7.62 11.49
CA ASP A 127 3.19 8.95 10.99
C ASP A 127 2.78 9.08 9.51
N PRO A 128 2.15 10.23 9.12
CA PRO A 128 1.74 10.46 7.75
C PRO A 128 2.94 10.70 6.83
N ASP A 129 2.81 10.35 5.55
CA ASP A 129 3.75 10.77 4.51
C ASP A 129 3.34 12.12 3.91
N LYS A 130 4.19 12.68 3.04
CA LYS A 130 3.98 13.94 2.32
C LYS A 130 4.12 13.79 0.81
N ALA A 131 4.58 12.63 0.35
CA ALA A 131 4.86 12.39 -1.06
C ALA A 131 3.77 11.51 -1.69
N PRO A 132 3.31 11.82 -2.91
CA PRO A 132 2.38 10.96 -3.62
C PRO A 132 3.02 9.63 -3.97
N GLY A 133 2.23 8.56 -3.92
CA GLY A 133 2.66 7.23 -4.32
C GLY A 133 2.70 7.09 -5.84
N ILE A 134 3.86 7.22 -6.44
CA ILE A 134 4.05 7.07 -7.88
C ILE A 134 4.98 5.91 -8.16
N LEU A 135 4.49 4.92 -8.90
CA LEU A 135 5.23 3.73 -9.28
C LEU A 135 5.40 3.64 -10.78
N ARG A 136 6.65 3.60 -11.24
CA ARG A 136 6.98 3.32 -12.63
C ARG A 136 6.99 1.80 -12.84
N LEU A 137 6.05 1.31 -13.63
CA LEU A 137 5.95 -0.11 -14.00
C LEU A 137 6.77 -0.42 -15.25
N SER A 138 6.79 0.49 -16.23
CA SER A 138 7.60 0.41 -17.44
C SER A 138 8.03 1.81 -17.89
N ASP A 139 8.75 1.92 -18.99
CA ASP A 139 9.15 3.23 -19.56
C ASP A 139 7.95 4.06 -20.06
N SER A 140 6.83 3.41 -20.33
CA SER A 140 5.61 4.06 -20.82
C SER A 140 4.44 4.02 -19.86
N LEU A 141 4.60 3.46 -18.66
CA LEU A 141 3.51 3.28 -17.71
C LEU A 141 3.96 3.56 -16.28
N SER A 142 3.36 4.57 -15.69
CA SER A 142 3.39 4.82 -14.24
C SER A 142 1.98 4.70 -13.68
N ILE A 143 1.88 4.31 -12.41
CA ILE A 143 0.62 4.27 -11.67
C ILE A 143 0.72 5.15 -10.44
N GLY A 144 -0.38 5.81 -10.09
CA GLY A 144 -0.60 6.43 -8.79
C GLY A 144 -1.12 5.39 -7.80
N VAL A 145 -0.60 5.38 -6.59
CA VAL A 145 -1.05 4.51 -5.51
C VAL A 145 -1.53 5.36 -4.36
N THR A 146 -2.76 5.15 -3.94
CA THR A 146 -3.38 5.74 -2.75
C THR A 146 -3.75 4.63 -1.78
N ILE A 147 -3.81 4.94 -0.49
CA ILE A 147 -4.17 3.98 0.54
C ILE A 147 -5.40 4.52 1.26
N CYS A 148 -6.56 3.85 1.04
CA CYS A 148 -7.82 4.12 1.73
C CYS A 148 -8.17 5.62 1.76
N GLU A 149 -7.99 6.30 2.89
CA GLU A 149 -8.32 7.71 3.12
C GLU A 149 -7.68 8.66 2.10
N ASP A 150 -6.50 8.32 1.56
CA ASP A 150 -5.82 9.13 0.55
C ASP A 150 -6.69 9.41 -0.70
N ALA A 151 -7.65 8.53 -0.97
CA ALA A 151 -8.56 8.68 -2.12
C ALA A 151 -9.84 9.46 -1.81
N TRP A 152 -10.11 9.78 -0.54
CA TRP A 152 -11.43 10.30 -0.13
C TRP A 152 -11.47 11.81 0.07
N GLN A 153 -10.36 12.47 0.40
CA GLN A 153 -10.31 13.93 0.66
C GLN A 153 -10.92 14.71 -0.50
N HIS A 154 -10.50 14.41 -1.72
CA HIS A 154 -11.02 15.08 -2.94
C HIS A 154 -12.53 14.96 -3.12
N SER A 155 -13.15 13.91 -2.60
CA SER A 155 -14.59 13.67 -2.72
C SER A 155 -15.44 14.57 -1.82
N GLY A 156 -14.85 15.17 -0.76
CA GLY A 156 -15.57 15.89 0.26
C GLY A 156 -16.51 15.02 1.11
N LEU A 157 -16.35 13.71 1.07
CA LEU A 157 -17.20 12.74 1.78
C LEU A 157 -16.68 12.41 3.18
N VAL A 158 -15.42 12.72 3.47
CA VAL A 158 -14.82 12.46 4.78
C VAL A 158 -15.07 13.64 5.73
N PRO A 159 -15.28 13.38 7.03
CA PRO A 159 -15.54 14.45 8.01
C PRO A 159 -14.26 15.21 8.44
N ALA A 160 -13.09 14.70 8.08
CA ALA A 160 -11.81 15.32 8.39
C ALA A 160 -11.42 16.34 7.30
N ASP A 161 -10.73 17.40 7.70
CA ASP A 161 -10.14 18.39 6.81
C ASP A 161 -8.62 18.24 6.92
N TYR A 162 -8.01 17.79 5.83
CA TYR A 162 -6.57 17.55 5.77
C TYR A 162 -5.86 18.64 4.97
N ASP A 163 -4.62 18.95 5.36
CA ASP A 163 -3.77 19.92 4.64
C ASP A 163 -3.28 19.42 3.27
N ALA A 164 -3.43 18.12 2.98
CA ALA A 164 -2.99 17.50 1.74
C ALA A 164 -4.15 16.85 0.99
N ASP A 165 -4.09 16.87 -0.34
CA ASP A 165 -4.96 16.10 -1.22
C ASP A 165 -4.09 15.22 -2.14
N PRO A 166 -3.93 13.92 -1.80
CA PRO A 166 -3.12 12.99 -2.59
C PRO A 166 -3.61 12.82 -4.03
N ILE A 167 -4.91 12.93 -4.27
CA ILE A 167 -5.49 12.83 -5.63
C ILE A 167 -5.11 14.07 -6.46
N GLU A 168 -5.17 15.28 -5.88
CA GLU A 168 -4.70 16.49 -6.56
C GLU A 168 -3.19 16.43 -6.85
N GLN A 169 -2.39 15.91 -5.91
CA GLN A 169 -0.95 15.72 -6.12
C GLN A 169 -0.67 14.76 -7.30
N LEU A 170 -1.39 13.64 -7.40
CA LEU A 170 -1.27 12.70 -8.51
C LEU A 170 -1.74 13.31 -9.83
N ALA A 171 -2.85 14.06 -9.82
CA ALA A 171 -3.35 14.77 -11.01
C ALA A 171 -2.34 15.84 -11.49
N ALA A 172 -1.76 16.60 -10.57
CA ALA A 172 -0.71 17.58 -10.89
C ALA A 172 0.53 16.92 -11.52
N TRP A 173 0.91 15.75 -11.03
CA TRP A 173 2.02 14.97 -11.59
C TRP A 173 1.71 14.50 -13.03
N GLN A 174 0.50 14.02 -13.29
CA GLN A 174 0.05 13.62 -14.63
C GLN A 174 0.09 14.79 -15.62
N HIS A 175 -0.27 16.00 -15.21
CA HIS A 175 -0.23 17.20 -16.06
C HIS A 175 1.19 17.63 -16.45
N GLN A 176 2.22 17.14 -15.79
CA GLN A 176 3.62 17.36 -16.17
C GLN A 176 4.10 16.47 -17.33
N GLY A 177 3.21 15.72 -17.95
CA GLY A 177 3.47 14.95 -19.18
C GLY A 177 3.87 13.49 -18.95
N GLU A 178 3.76 13.01 -17.71
CA GLU A 178 4.00 11.59 -17.41
C GLU A 178 2.68 10.81 -17.48
N PRO A 179 2.64 9.66 -18.18
CA PRO A 179 1.42 8.87 -18.26
C PRO A 179 1.10 8.20 -16.92
N LEU A 180 0.00 8.60 -16.30
CA LEU A 180 -0.55 7.99 -15.10
C LEU A 180 -1.75 7.11 -15.50
N ALA A 181 -1.72 5.84 -15.14
CA ALA A 181 -2.76 4.91 -15.61
C ALA A 181 -3.75 4.48 -14.52
N LEU A 182 -3.41 4.54 -13.25
CA LEU A 182 -4.27 4.01 -12.20
C LEU A 182 -4.02 4.68 -10.85
N SER A 183 -5.10 5.00 -10.13
CA SER A 183 -5.10 5.26 -8.70
C SER A 183 -5.75 4.07 -7.98
N VAL A 184 -5.13 3.54 -6.97
CA VAL A 184 -5.64 2.42 -6.15
C VAL A 184 -5.63 2.79 -4.69
#